data_57000887fdcf9d22515dca7bbd2329b6
#
_entry.id   57000887fdcf9d22515dca7bbd2329b6
#
_cell.length_a   1.000
_cell.length_b   1.000
_cell.length_c   1.000
_cell.angle_alpha   90.00
_cell.angle_beta   90.00
_cell.angle_gamma   90.00
#
_symmetry.space_group_name_H-M   'P 1'
#
loop_
_entity.id
_entity.type
_entity.pdbx_description
1 polymer ?
#
loop_
_entity_poly.entity_id
_entity_poly.type
_entity_poly.pdbx_seq_one_letter_code
_entity_poly.pdbx_strand_id
1 'polypeptide(L)'
;MKTRLLISFLCLLGSVGGGQAQTTSIAGVVRDQTNNPIPNAIVTATNLEDKSTKSATADENGAYQILDVTPGKYSVSADSPGFGDGVIASLEIVAGQVTKADLAMVAKSGGPPTNVLHGGFWKRLARAYADDWHPPASAANAPPAKFRGDPAPVDNPPFPFIDWPMGGTPYIGYPNATAYPLTTALQTGKHGEWWQKANVQIYGWADVGMNVSSSKTGPYANAPAAYAAVSDTVQLDQLTLYIERTPDTVQRDHFDWGFRLTNLYGFDYRYTTAMGYFSQQLLNNPKPNGTIGNKMGYDPVMAYVDLYFPKVGQGMDVRIGRYISLPDIEAQLAPNNYTYTHSLTYTYDCYTQTGVNATVKLTGHWTFQAGLSGGCEAAPWAPNAKLTANLCLSYKWNRDRDDLYACANSINDSKYSYNNLSAYYLTWYHKINPKWHLAWETWYQYMKDTPNVNNPAAAPLLITNSNGAVCKNQNDLTCYAPEWASVYYLTREFSKKDALIFRTEYFDDMVGQRTGFKTRYSASAVSWNHWIGSTIVFRPELRYDIALDTPAYNSGLKRQQLMLAGDVIWFY
;
A
#
# COMPACT_ATOMS: atom_id res chain seq x y z
N MET A 1 17.19 -53.54 -23.21
CA MET A 1 18.40 -54.28 -22.70
C MET A 1 18.83 -53.54 -21.45
N LYS A 2 18.53 -54.13 -20.30
CA LYS A 2 19.45 -54.60 -19.24
C LYS A 2 20.37 -53.47 -18.71
N THR A 3 20.46 -53.09 -17.41
CA THR A 3 20.56 -53.95 -16.24
C THR A 3 20.37 -53.06 -14.96
N ARG A 4 19.64 -53.58 -13.98
CA ARG A 4 19.57 -53.10 -12.59
C ARG A 4 20.88 -53.44 -11.87
N LEU A 5 21.32 -52.60 -10.94
CA LEU A 5 22.21 -53.05 -9.87
C LEU A 5 21.68 -52.56 -8.52
N LEU A 6 21.18 -53.48 -7.73
CA LEU A 6 20.95 -53.40 -6.29
C LEU A 6 22.31 -53.55 -5.59
N ILE A 7 22.58 -52.68 -4.60
CA ILE A 7 23.54 -52.99 -3.55
C ILE A 7 22.88 -52.73 -2.21
N SER A 8 22.50 -53.83 -1.56
CA SER A 8 22.16 -53.88 -0.14
C SER A 8 23.47 -53.91 0.65
N PHE A 9 23.61 -53.00 1.64
CA PHE A 9 24.61 -53.18 2.69
C PHE A 9 23.90 -53.23 4.05
N LEU A 10 23.93 -54.42 4.60
CA LEU A 10 23.51 -54.78 5.94
C LEU A 10 24.68 -54.47 6.88
N CYS A 11 24.48 -53.62 7.88
CA CYS A 11 25.31 -53.57 9.08
C CYS A 11 24.44 -53.46 10.30
N LEU A 12 24.30 -54.57 11.02
CA LEU A 12 23.97 -54.62 12.44
C LEU A 12 25.11 -53.98 13.20
N LEU A 13 24.79 -53.15 14.20
CA LEU A 13 25.35 -53.24 15.56
C LEU A 13 24.94 -52.00 16.41
N GLY A 14 24.44 -52.31 17.58
CA GLY A 14 24.62 -51.46 18.76
C GLY A 14 23.45 -50.58 19.16
N SER A 15 22.47 -51.18 19.82
CA SER A 15 21.56 -50.43 20.72
C SER A 15 22.37 -49.89 21.92
N VAL A 16 22.79 -48.62 21.81
CA VAL A 16 23.10 -47.82 22.99
C VAL A 16 21.85 -47.01 23.26
N GLY A 17 21.10 -47.39 24.25
CA GLY A 17 19.99 -46.59 24.80
C GLY A 17 20.51 -45.28 25.38
N GLY A 18 20.65 -44.26 24.57
CA GLY A 18 20.75 -42.88 25.02
C GLY A 18 19.34 -42.43 25.37
N GLY A 19 18.99 -42.38 26.63
CA GLY A 19 17.81 -41.70 27.09
C GLY A 19 17.91 -40.24 26.66
N GLN A 20 17.14 -39.87 25.65
CA GLN A 20 16.90 -38.45 25.38
C GLN A 20 16.20 -37.89 26.62
N ALA A 21 16.89 -37.05 27.38
CA ALA A 21 16.25 -36.25 28.40
C ALA A 21 15.15 -35.45 27.70
N GLN A 22 13.89 -35.77 27.94
CA GLN A 22 12.77 -35.01 27.43
C GLN A 22 12.92 -33.58 27.96
N THR A 23 13.14 -32.62 27.07
CA THR A 23 13.23 -31.20 27.43
C THR A 23 11.87 -30.74 27.94
N THR A 24 11.85 -30.09 29.11
CA THR A 24 10.65 -29.50 29.67
C THR A 24 10.23 -28.33 28.77
N SER A 25 9.04 -28.36 28.20
CA SER A 25 8.58 -27.33 27.29
C SER A 25 7.08 -27.05 27.40
N ILE A 26 6.67 -25.89 26.94
CA ILE A 26 5.27 -25.51 26.74
C ILE A 26 5.01 -25.50 25.24
N ALA A 27 3.98 -26.18 24.79
CA ALA A 27 3.58 -26.16 23.38
C ALA A 27 2.07 -26.02 23.26
N GLY A 28 1.61 -25.37 22.18
CA GLY A 28 0.18 -25.18 21.95
C GLY A 28 -0.10 -24.49 20.63
N VAL A 29 -1.33 -24.07 20.45
CA VAL A 29 -1.78 -23.35 19.27
C VAL A 29 -2.49 -22.07 19.72
N VAL A 30 -2.18 -20.97 19.06
CA VAL A 30 -2.88 -19.70 19.22
C VAL A 30 -3.97 -19.62 18.15
N ARG A 31 -5.22 -19.41 18.56
CA ARG A 31 -6.38 -19.36 17.67
C ARG A 31 -7.29 -18.19 18.03
N ASP A 32 -8.05 -17.73 17.03
CA ASP A 32 -9.14 -16.79 17.25
C ASP A 32 -10.41 -17.50 17.77
N GLN A 33 -11.45 -16.73 18.06
CA GLN A 33 -12.74 -17.25 18.53
C GLN A 33 -13.47 -18.14 17.50
N THR A 34 -13.08 -18.05 16.22
CA THR A 34 -13.63 -18.87 15.14
C THR A 34 -12.75 -20.07 14.80
N ASN A 35 -11.76 -20.33 15.70
CA ASN A 35 -10.82 -21.45 15.61
C ASN A 35 -9.81 -21.36 14.44
N ASN A 36 -9.63 -20.16 13.85
CA ASN A 36 -8.55 -19.95 12.87
C ASN A 36 -7.20 -19.74 13.58
N PRO A 37 -6.09 -20.26 13.03
CA PRO A 37 -4.78 -20.01 13.60
C PRO A 37 -4.40 -18.53 13.51
N ILE A 38 -3.69 -18.04 14.54
CA ILE A 38 -3.11 -16.71 14.56
C ILE A 38 -1.60 -16.82 14.38
N PRO A 39 -1.09 -16.66 13.16
CA PRO A 39 0.34 -16.72 12.90
C PRO A 39 1.06 -15.50 13.47
N ASN A 40 2.35 -15.67 13.79
CA ASN A 40 3.22 -14.63 14.34
C ASN A 40 2.79 -14.08 15.71
N ALA A 41 1.83 -14.69 16.39
CA ALA A 41 1.51 -14.34 17.78
C ALA A 41 2.74 -14.59 18.69
N ILE A 42 3.07 -13.62 19.52
CA ILE A 42 4.15 -13.76 20.52
C ILE A 42 3.56 -14.39 21.76
N VAL A 43 3.98 -15.61 22.06
CA VAL A 43 3.56 -16.30 23.27
C VAL A 43 4.64 -16.17 24.34
N THR A 44 4.25 -15.64 25.50
CA THR A 44 5.14 -15.42 26.64
C THR A 44 4.70 -16.24 27.84
N ALA A 45 5.57 -17.08 28.36
CA ALA A 45 5.41 -17.77 29.60
C ALA A 45 6.14 -17.00 30.71
N THR A 46 5.42 -16.58 31.74
CA THR A 46 5.95 -15.87 32.91
C THR A 46 5.87 -16.76 34.14
N ASN A 47 6.99 -17.07 34.75
CA ASN A 47 7.03 -17.80 36.02
C ASN A 47 6.37 -16.95 37.10
N LEU A 48 5.45 -17.54 37.85
CA LEU A 48 4.67 -16.81 38.87
C LEU A 48 5.46 -16.54 40.16
N GLU A 49 6.55 -17.28 40.39
CA GLU A 49 7.39 -17.15 41.57
C GLU A 49 8.50 -16.11 41.39
N ASP A 50 9.36 -16.31 40.38
CA ASP A 50 10.55 -15.45 40.14
C ASP A 50 10.35 -14.38 39.09
N LYS A 51 9.19 -14.34 38.42
CA LYS A 51 8.83 -13.41 37.31
C LYS A 51 9.71 -13.51 36.06
N SER A 52 10.52 -14.56 35.96
CA SER A 52 11.29 -14.79 34.72
C SER A 52 10.35 -15.10 33.56
N THR A 53 10.73 -14.69 32.36
CA THR A 53 9.92 -14.84 31.13
C THR A 53 10.68 -15.59 30.06
N LYS A 54 9.96 -16.43 29.32
CA LYS A 54 10.41 -17.03 28.05
C LYS A 54 9.33 -16.86 27.01
N SER A 55 9.72 -16.63 25.75
CA SER A 55 8.76 -16.42 24.68
C SER A 55 9.11 -17.23 23.43
N ALA A 56 8.08 -17.50 22.62
CA ALA A 56 8.18 -18.07 21.29
C ALA A 56 7.18 -17.39 20.36
N THR A 57 7.44 -17.45 19.06
CA THR A 57 6.54 -16.93 18.03
C THR A 57 5.77 -18.09 17.42
N ALA A 58 4.46 -17.94 17.27
CA ALA A 58 3.60 -18.91 16.61
C ALA A 58 3.90 -18.99 15.10
N ASP A 59 3.89 -20.19 14.56
CA ASP A 59 4.06 -20.45 13.13
C ASP A 59 2.80 -20.14 12.32
N GLU A 60 2.80 -20.47 11.02
CA GLU A 60 1.68 -20.26 10.10
C GLU A 60 0.39 -21.01 10.47
N ASN A 61 0.49 -22.07 11.27
CA ASN A 61 -0.64 -22.83 11.80
C ASN A 61 -1.05 -22.36 13.21
N GLY A 62 -0.45 -21.26 13.67
CA GLY A 62 -0.60 -20.76 15.03
C GLY A 62 0.10 -21.62 16.08
N ALA A 63 0.87 -22.64 15.69
CA ALA A 63 1.55 -23.52 16.61
C ALA A 63 2.83 -22.88 17.16
N TYR A 64 3.10 -23.08 18.45
CA TYR A 64 4.28 -22.55 19.13
C TYR A 64 4.88 -23.57 20.09
N GLN A 65 6.15 -23.41 20.39
CA GLN A 65 6.84 -24.19 21.41
C GLN A 65 7.88 -23.34 22.14
N ILE A 66 7.80 -23.29 23.47
CA ILE A 66 8.77 -22.65 24.36
C ILE A 66 9.60 -23.75 24.99
N LEU A 67 10.89 -23.82 24.65
CA LEU A 67 11.83 -24.84 25.09
C LEU A 67 12.53 -24.45 26.40
N ASP A 68 13.07 -25.45 27.10
CA ASP A 68 13.90 -25.32 28.31
C ASP A 68 13.23 -24.53 29.44
N VAL A 69 11.93 -24.74 29.63
CA VAL A 69 11.18 -24.10 30.72
C VAL A 69 11.49 -24.80 32.03
N THR A 70 11.79 -24.04 33.07
CA THR A 70 11.99 -24.63 34.42
C THR A 70 10.65 -25.11 34.97
N PRO A 71 10.60 -26.26 35.72
CA PRO A 71 9.38 -26.69 36.39
C PRO A 71 8.86 -25.61 37.34
N GLY A 72 7.54 -25.47 37.44
CA GLY A 72 6.91 -24.45 38.30
C GLY A 72 5.56 -23.99 37.77
N LYS A 73 5.01 -22.97 38.40
CA LYS A 73 3.73 -22.37 37.98
C LYS A 73 3.98 -21.15 37.05
N TYR A 74 3.31 -21.14 35.93
CA TYR A 74 3.44 -20.09 34.91
C TYR A 74 2.11 -19.47 34.57
N SER A 75 2.12 -18.18 34.24
CA SER A 75 1.10 -17.56 33.41
C SER A 75 1.59 -17.59 31.97
N VAL A 76 0.74 -17.99 31.03
CA VAL A 76 1.06 -18.01 29.59
C VAL A 76 0.12 -17.05 28.90
N SER A 77 0.69 -16.07 28.20
CA SER A 77 -0.06 -15.08 27.44
C SER A 77 0.36 -15.07 25.99
N ALA A 78 -0.60 -14.87 25.09
CA ALA A 78 -0.34 -14.58 23.70
C ALA A 78 -0.69 -13.13 23.41
N ASP A 79 0.17 -12.46 22.65
CA ASP A 79 -0.05 -11.13 22.12
C ASP A 79 0.07 -11.20 20.59
N SER A 80 -0.90 -10.60 19.90
CA SER A 80 -0.90 -10.45 18.45
C SER A 80 -1.61 -9.15 18.09
N PRO A 81 -1.07 -8.36 17.15
CA PRO A 81 -1.74 -7.15 16.70
C PRO A 81 -3.18 -7.42 16.25
N GLY A 82 -4.12 -6.60 16.72
CA GLY A 82 -5.54 -6.74 16.41
C GLY A 82 -6.30 -7.75 17.26
N PHE A 83 -5.64 -8.41 18.20
CA PHE A 83 -6.28 -9.34 19.13
C PHE A 83 -6.12 -8.89 20.59
N GLY A 84 -7.11 -9.19 21.43
CA GLY A 84 -7.00 -9.10 22.89
C GLY A 84 -6.13 -10.22 23.42
N ASP A 85 -5.52 -10.00 24.60
CA ASP A 85 -4.62 -10.96 25.20
C ASP A 85 -5.32 -12.30 25.46
N GLY A 86 -4.81 -13.38 24.85
CA GLY A 86 -5.12 -14.74 25.25
C GLY A 86 -4.28 -15.08 26.49
N VAL A 87 -4.90 -15.36 27.65
CA VAL A 87 -4.16 -15.60 28.89
C VAL A 87 -4.63 -16.89 29.56
N ILE A 88 -3.66 -17.75 29.87
CA ILE A 88 -3.81 -18.84 30.86
C ILE A 88 -3.16 -18.33 32.15
N ALA A 89 -3.97 -18.00 33.15
CA ALA A 89 -3.51 -17.33 34.36
C ALA A 89 -2.59 -18.21 35.24
N SER A 90 -2.74 -19.53 35.19
CA SER A 90 -1.89 -20.47 35.91
C SER A 90 -1.81 -21.81 35.18
N LEU A 91 -0.60 -22.24 34.88
CA LEU A 91 -0.27 -23.51 34.26
C LEU A 91 0.87 -24.16 35.03
N GLU A 92 0.72 -25.42 35.42
CA GLU A 92 1.77 -26.15 36.13
C GLU A 92 2.67 -26.88 35.12
N ILE A 93 3.96 -26.62 35.18
CA ILE A 93 4.98 -27.22 34.33
C ILE A 93 5.75 -28.28 35.10
N VAL A 94 5.69 -29.50 34.58
CA VAL A 94 6.36 -30.68 35.19
C VAL A 94 7.65 -30.97 34.42
N ALA A 95 8.69 -31.31 35.17
CA ALA A 95 10.00 -31.67 34.60
C ALA A 95 9.91 -32.81 33.59
N GLY A 96 10.59 -32.65 32.46
CA GLY A 96 10.67 -33.67 31.41
C GLY A 96 9.38 -33.89 30.60
N GLN A 97 8.42 -32.96 30.66
CA GLN A 97 7.16 -33.07 29.92
C GLN A 97 6.93 -31.86 29.01
N VAL A 98 6.19 -32.11 27.93
CA VAL A 98 5.61 -31.07 27.10
C VAL A 98 4.24 -30.73 27.65
N THR A 99 4.09 -29.53 28.24
CA THR A 99 2.80 -29.10 28.79
C THR A 99 2.02 -28.36 27.70
N LYS A 100 0.78 -28.81 27.43
CA LYS A 100 -0.08 -28.22 26.42
C LYS A 100 -0.72 -26.93 26.92
N ALA A 101 -0.64 -25.85 26.10
CA ALA A 101 -1.23 -24.56 26.40
C ALA A 101 -1.81 -23.92 25.11
N ASP A 102 -3.05 -24.31 24.79
CA ASP A 102 -3.75 -23.66 23.67
C ASP A 102 -4.33 -22.33 24.13
N LEU A 103 -4.13 -21.27 23.35
CA LEU A 103 -4.54 -19.91 23.67
C LEU A 103 -5.61 -19.45 22.67
N ALA A 104 -6.73 -18.99 23.19
CA ALA A 104 -7.77 -18.35 22.40
C ALA A 104 -7.67 -16.82 22.56
N MET A 105 -7.58 -16.11 21.45
CA MET A 105 -7.54 -14.66 21.43
C MET A 105 -8.83 -14.10 20.85
N VAL A 106 -9.28 -12.99 21.41
CA VAL A 106 -10.46 -12.26 20.92
C VAL A 106 -9.98 -11.21 19.96
N ALA A 107 -10.49 -11.20 18.72
CA ALA A 107 -10.23 -10.09 17.82
C ALA A 107 -10.66 -8.78 18.49
N LYS A 108 -9.74 -7.83 18.63
CA LYS A 108 -10.09 -6.47 19.03
C LYS A 108 -10.72 -5.81 17.81
N SER A 109 -12.01 -5.50 17.86
CA SER A 109 -12.55 -4.45 17.00
C SER A 109 -11.70 -3.21 17.23
N GLY A 110 -10.96 -2.77 16.18
CA GLY A 110 -9.88 -1.79 16.30
C GLY A 110 -10.27 -0.54 17.09
N GLY A 111 -9.86 -0.51 18.33
CA GLY A 111 -9.99 0.64 19.20
C GLY A 111 -8.69 0.86 19.98
N PRO A 112 -8.25 2.09 20.15
CA PRO A 112 -7.11 2.42 20.99
C PRO A 112 -7.36 2.00 22.46
N PRO A 113 -6.30 1.90 23.26
CA PRO A 113 -6.38 1.45 24.65
C PRO A 113 -7.39 2.27 25.46
N THR A 114 -8.17 1.57 26.28
CA THR A 114 -9.26 2.06 27.11
C THR A 114 -8.87 3.06 28.23
N ASN A 115 -7.66 3.59 28.22
CA ASN A 115 -7.23 4.57 29.20
C ASN A 115 -7.74 5.97 28.80
N VAL A 116 -8.77 6.44 29.48
CA VAL A 116 -9.22 7.83 29.38
C VAL A 116 -8.05 8.75 29.73
N LEU A 117 -7.52 9.45 28.74
CA LEU A 117 -6.48 10.44 28.97
C LEU A 117 -7.12 11.69 29.60
N HIS A 118 -6.69 12.04 30.81
CA HIS A 118 -7.17 13.24 31.48
C HIS A 118 -6.72 14.52 30.75
N GLY A 119 -7.64 15.46 30.54
CA GLY A 119 -7.36 16.78 29.96
C GLY A 119 -8.22 17.13 28.76
N GLY A 120 -8.11 18.39 28.30
CA GLY A 120 -8.79 18.88 27.10
C GLY A 120 -8.22 18.21 25.81
N PHE A 121 -8.94 18.37 24.70
CA PHE A 121 -8.58 17.77 23.41
C PHE A 121 -7.12 18.02 23.02
N TRP A 122 -6.63 19.25 23.07
CA TRP A 122 -5.26 19.59 22.69
C TRP A 122 -4.19 18.94 23.55
N LYS A 123 -4.49 18.75 24.84
CA LYS A 123 -3.57 18.03 25.74
C LYS A 123 -3.50 16.55 25.40
N ARG A 124 -4.63 15.94 25.03
CA ARG A 124 -4.65 14.54 24.60
C ARG A 124 -3.95 14.35 23.26
N LEU A 125 -4.16 15.27 22.31
CA LEU A 125 -3.46 15.26 21.03
C LEU A 125 -1.93 15.38 21.20
N ALA A 126 -1.49 16.36 21.99
CA ALA A 126 -0.07 16.54 22.29
C ALA A 126 0.53 15.30 22.97
N ARG A 127 -0.24 14.63 23.84
CA ARG A 127 0.21 13.41 24.48
C ARG A 127 0.29 12.25 23.50
N ALA A 128 -0.64 12.11 22.58
CA ALA A 128 -0.58 11.09 21.53
C ALA A 128 0.72 11.18 20.70
N TYR A 129 1.14 12.41 20.35
CA TYR A 129 2.44 12.62 19.70
C TYR A 129 3.62 12.32 20.63
N ALA A 130 3.56 12.75 21.89
CA ALA A 130 4.65 12.50 22.84
C ALA A 130 4.85 10.99 23.07
N ASP A 131 3.77 10.23 23.18
CA ASP A 131 3.80 8.78 23.36
C ASP A 131 4.32 8.08 22.08
N ASP A 132 4.02 8.60 20.87
CA ASP A 132 4.57 8.11 19.62
C ASP A 132 6.07 8.36 19.46
N TRP A 133 6.53 9.58 19.79
CA TRP A 133 7.93 9.95 19.66
C TRP A 133 8.81 9.40 20.79
N HIS A 134 8.24 9.21 21.96
CA HIS A 134 8.89 8.72 23.17
C HIS A 134 8.05 7.63 23.83
N PRO A 135 7.96 6.43 23.21
CA PRO A 135 7.13 5.37 23.74
C PRO A 135 7.58 5.00 25.16
N PRO A 136 6.66 4.79 26.11
CA PRO A 136 7.01 4.42 27.46
C PRO A 136 7.82 3.10 27.49
N ALA A 137 8.71 2.95 28.47
CA ALA A 137 9.63 1.81 28.58
C ALA A 137 8.92 0.44 28.57
N SER A 138 7.66 0.37 29.04
CA SER A 138 6.83 -0.82 28.96
C SER A 138 6.42 -1.19 27.53
N ALA A 139 6.44 -0.22 26.61
CA ALA A 139 6.15 -0.40 25.19
C ALA A 139 7.43 -0.54 24.34
N ALA A 140 8.61 -0.39 24.94
CA ALA A 140 9.89 -0.43 24.20
C ALA A 140 10.14 -1.80 23.55
N ASN A 141 9.53 -2.86 24.03
CA ASN A 141 9.57 -4.21 23.46
C ASN A 141 8.31 -4.56 22.65
N ALA A 142 7.30 -3.68 22.63
CA ALA A 142 6.16 -3.88 21.76
C ALA A 142 6.60 -3.70 20.29
N PRO A 143 6.06 -4.51 19.37
CA PRO A 143 6.23 -4.22 17.95
C PRO A 143 5.75 -2.78 17.69
N PRO A 144 6.42 -2.03 16.79
CA PRO A 144 5.98 -0.68 16.45
C PRO A 144 4.50 -0.72 16.05
N ALA A 145 3.76 0.32 16.46
CA ALA A 145 2.38 0.47 16.03
C ALA A 145 2.34 0.38 14.50
N LYS A 146 1.52 -0.52 13.97
CA LYS A 146 1.37 -0.67 12.54
C LYS A 146 0.54 0.49 12.01
N PHE A 147 0.99 1.12 10.95
CA PHE A 147 0.12 1.92 10.14
C PHE A 147 -0.79 1.00 9.37
N ARG A 148 -2.09 0.91 9.70
CA ARG A 148 -3.08 -0.01 9.14
C ARG A 148 -2.56 -1.45 9.19
N GLY A 149 -3.33 -2.42 9.37
CA GLY A 149 -2.90 -3.82 9.42
C GLY A 149 -2.37 -4.31 8.08
N ASP A 150 -1.25 -3.78 7.62
CA ASP A 150 -0.66 -4.21 6.36
C ASP A 150 -0.17 -5.63 6.48
N PRO A 151 -0.52 -6.49 5.52
CA PRO A 151 0.02 -7.83 5.48
C PRO A 151 1.51 -7.79 5.12
N ALA A 152 2.25 -8.83 5.53
CA ALA A 152 3.52 -9.08 4.89
C ALA A 152 3.35 -9.12 3.34
N PRO A 153 4.35 -8.68 2.56
CA PRO A 153 5.69 -8.33 2.97
C PRO A 153 5.88 -6.90 3.44
N VAL A 154 4.84 -6.07 3.32
CA VAL A 154 4.90 -4.65 3.63
C VAL A 154 4.51 -4.43 5.07
N ASP A 155 5.51 -4.25 5.91
CA ASP A 155 5.35 -3.87 7.30
C ASP A 155 5.69 -2.38 7.46
N ASN A 156 5.21 -1.81 8.55
CA ASN A 156 5.40 -0.41 8.91
C ASN A 156 6.84 0.04 9.05
N PRO A 157 6.98 1.34 9.37
CA PRO A 157 8.23 2.02 9.17
C PRO A 157 9.44 1.10 9.23
N PRO A 158 10.36 1.28 8.31
CA PRO A 158 10.50 2.38 7.34
C PRO A 158 9.81 2.17 6.00
N PHE A 159 8.99 1.14 5.84
CA PHE A 159 8.29 0.86 4.58
C PHE A 159 7.05 1.73 4.44
N PRO A 160 6.70 2.11 3.21
CA PRO A 160 5.52 2.90 2.99
C PRO A 160 4.28 2.11 3.36
N PHE A 161 3.28 2.87 3.74
CA PHE A 161 1.96 2.42 3.97
C PHE A 161 1.20 2.42 2.63
N ILE A 162 0.96 1.28 2.06
CA ILE A 162 0.24 1.16 0.80
C ILE A 162 -1.00 0.29 0.96
N ASP A 163 -2.04 0.66 0.25
CA ASP A 163 -3.27 -0.12 0.12
C ASP A 163 -3.12 -1.24 -0.94
N TRP A 164 -1.92 -1.49 -1.35
CA TRP A 164 -1.53 -2.49 -2.33
C TRP A 164 -1.60 -3.92 -1.76
N PRO A 165 -1.93 -4.92 -2.58
CA PRO A 165 -2.25 -4.84 -4.01
C PRO A 165 -3.75 -4.63 -4.29
N MET A 166 -4.56 -4.31 -3.32
CA MET A 166 -6.01 -4.36 -3.44
C MET A 166 -6.66 -2.98 -3.56
N GLY A 167 -5.92 -1.98 -4.05
CA GLY A 167 -6.45 -0.65 -4.38
C GLY A 167 -7.19 0.03 -3.23
N GLY A 168 -6.62 -0.02 -2.02
CA GLY A 168 -7.26 0.51 -0.83
C GLY A 168 -8.46 -0.31 -0.33
N THR A 169 -8.71 -1.50 -0.88
CA THR A 169 -9.69 -2.44 -0.33
C THR A 169 -9.14 -3.01 0.96
N PRO A 170 -9.93 -3.09 2.05
CA PRO A 170 -9.48 -3.72 3.28
C PRO A 170 -8.96 -5.12 3.01
N TYR A 171 -7.81 -5.46 3.56
CA TYR A 171 -7.28 -6.81 3.43
C TYR A 171 -8.16 -7.79 4.18
N ILE A 172 -8.79 -8.68 3.45
CA ILE A 172 -9.73 -9.66 4.02
C ILE A 172 -8.97 -10.62 4.92
N GLY A 173 -9.36 -10.63 6.20
CA GLY A 173 -8.76 -11.48 7.24
C GLY A 173 -7.55 -10.85 7.95
N TYR A 174 -7.28 -9.57 7.72
CA TYR A 174 -6.22 -8.83 8.43
C TYR A 174 -6.83 -7.70 9.28
N PRO A 175 -6.37 -7.52 10.52
CA PRO A 175 -6.90 -6.48 11.38
C PRO A 175 -6.41 -5.10 10.93
N ASN A 176 -7.29 -4.11 10.99
CA ASN A 176 -6.89 -2.71 10.88
C ASN A 176 -6.54 -2.19 12.29
N ALA A 177 -5.27 -1.95 12.55
CA ALA A 177 -4.73 -1.65 13.87
C ALA A 177 -4.08 -0.26 13.99
N THR A 178 -4.42 0.69 13.14
CA THR A 178 -3.77 2.01 13.13
C THR A 178 -4.35 2.95 14.19
N ALA A 179 -3.45 3.62 14.92
CA ALA A 179 -3.79 4.65 15.89
C ALA A 179 -3.16 5.98 15.47
N TYR A 180 -3.89 6.80 14.72
CA TYR A 180 -3.45 8.17 14.41
C TYR A 180 -3.65 9.12 15.60
N PRO A 181 -2.79 10.12 15.79
CA PRO A 181 -2.87 11.03 16.95
C PRO A 181 -4.23 11.72 17.10
N LEU A 182 -4.81 12.19 15.99
CA LEU A 182 -6.12 12.83 15.99
C LEU A 182 -7.23 11.86 16.42
N THR A 183 -7.27 10.67 15.85
CA THR A 183 -8.21 9.62 16.22
C THR A 183 -8.04 9.23 17.70
N THR A 184 -6.80 9.04 18.15
CA THR A 184 -6.49 8.75 19.56
C THR A 184 -7.02 9.86 20.48
N ALA A 185 -6.80 11.12 20.14
CA ALA A 185 -7.30 12.25 20.94
C ALA A 185 -8.83 12.32 21.00
N LEU A 186 -9.54 11.90 19.94
CA LEU A 186 -11.00 11.83 19.92
C LEU A 186 -11.50 10.66 20.78
N GLN A 187 -10.93 9.48 20.60
CA GLN A 187 -11.35 8.23 21.24
C GLN A 187 -11.00 8.16 22.74
N THR A 188 -10.07 8.99 23.21
CA THR A 188 -9.70 9.05 24.64
C THR A 188 -10.39 10.21 25.38
N GLY A 189 -11.32 10.93 24.75
CA GLY A 189 -12.07 12.03 25.32
C GLY A 189 -13.37 11.64 26.04
N LYS A 190 -14.12 12.65 26.50
CA LYS A 190 -15.42 12.47 27.19
C LYS A 190 -16.43 11.62 26.40
N HIS A 191 -16.37 11.69 25.07
CA HIS A 191 -17.23 10.91 24.16
C HIS A 191 -16.46 9.77 23.47
N GLY A 192 -15.34 9.33 24.06
CA GLY A 192 -14.44 8.35 23.48
C GLY A 192 -15.11 7.02 23.17
N GLU A 193 -15.98 6.54 24.08
CA GLU A 193 -16.74 5.30 23.87
C GLU A 193 -17.63 5.33 22.63
N TRP A 194 -18.21 6.50 22.31
CA TRP A 194 -19.01 6.64 21.10
C TRP A 194 -18.16 6.49 19.84
N TRP A 195 -16.99 7.15 19.81
CA TRP A 195 -16.04 7.04 18.69
C TRP A 195 -15.55 5.61 18.50
N GLN A 196 -15.24 4.93 19.60
CA GLN A 196 -14.81 3.54 19.59
C GLN A 196 -15.91 2.61 19.07
N LYS A 197 -17.13 2.74 19.58
CA LYS A 197 -18.28 1.95 19.13
C LYS A 197 -18.65 2.20 17.68
N ALA A 198 -18.55 3.45 17.23
CA ALA A 198 -18.81 3.81 15.83
C ALA A 198 -17.72 3.28 14.90
N ASN A 199 -16.55 2.91 15.42
CA ASN A 199 -15.36 2.49 14.67
C ASN A 199 -14.97 3.49 13.58
N VAL A 200 -15.22 4.80 13.82
CA VAL A 200 -14.88 5.87 12.89
C VAL A 200 -13.53 6.45 13.26
N GLN A 201 -12.67 6.56 12.26
CA GLN A 201 -11.36 7.19 12.35
C GLN A 201 -11.36 8.49 11.58
N ILE A 202 -10.70 9.52 12.15
CA ILE A 202 -10.43 10.79 11.48
C ILE A 202 -8.94 11.04 11.60
N TYR A 203 -8.26 11.14 10.47
CA TYR A 203 -6.83 11.32 10.40
C TYR A 203 -6.41 11.93 9.06
N GLY A 204 -5.15 12.24 8.92
CA GLY A 204 -4.61 12.73 7.68
C GLY A 204 -3.13 13.05 7.79
N TRP A 205 -2.64 13.79 6.83
CA TRP A 205 -1.27 14.27 6.80
C TRP A 205 -1.15 15.59 6.07
N ALA A 206 -0.07 16.28 6.38
CA ALA A 206 0.45 17.38 5.58
C ALA A 206 1.77 16.92 4.95
N ASP A 207 1.89 17.07 3.64
CA ASP A 207 3.07 16.77 2.86
C ASP A 207 3.62 18.04 2.23
N VAL A 208 4.87 18.36 2.54
CA VAL A 208 5.58 19.52 1.99
C VAL A 208 6.80 19.02 1.23
N GLY A 209 6.72 19.15 -0.09
CA GLY A 209 7.78 18.76 -1.00
C GLY A 209 8.68 19.91 -1.41
N MET A 210 9.90 19.58 -1.80
CA MET A 210 10.87 20.50 -2.36
C MET A 210 11.73 19.83 -3.42
N ASN A 211 12.20 20.62 -4.37
CA ASN A 211 13.19 20.15 -5.33
C ASN A 211 14.08 21.25 -5.89
N VAL A 212 15.27 20.85 -6.31
CA VAL A 212 16.18 21.63 -7.15
C VAL A 212 16.53 20.77 -8.35
N SER A 213 16.34 21.31 -9.55
CA SER A 213 16.47 20.56 -10.80
C SER A 213 17.43 21.22 -11.78
N SER A 214 17.99 20.41 -12.67
CA SER A 214 18.74 20.89 -13.83
C SER A 214 17.85 21.45 -14.95
N SER A 215 16.54 21.21 -14.91
CA SER A 215 15.53 21.73 -15.84
C SER A 215 14.98 23.06 -15.32
N LYS A 216 14.98 24.11 -16.15
CA LYS A 216 14.64 25.48 -15.72
C LYS A 216 13.63 26.17 -16.62
N THR A 217 13.31 25.60 -17.78
CA THR A 217 12.49 26.25 -18.80
C THR A 217 11.02 25.86 -18.67
N GLY A 218 10.15 26.86 -18.59
CA GLY A 218 8.71 26.66 -18.54
C GLY A 218 8.14 26.41 -17.14
N PRO A 219 6.82 26.44 -17.01
CA PRO A 219 6.14 26.34 -15.70
C PRO A 219 6.19 24.93 -15.11
N TYR A 220 6.39 23.91 -15.94
CA TYR A 220 6.53 22.49 -15.57
C TYR A 220 7.86 21.96 -16.12
N ALA A 221 8.97 22.59 -15.72
CA ALA A 221 10.28 22.31 -16.31
C ALA A 221 10.73 20.86 -16.13
N ASN A 222 10.27 20.19 -15.07
CA ASN A 222 10.60 18.79 -14.77
C ASN A 222 9.71 17.78 -15.54
N ALA A 223 8.63 18.22 -16.20
CA ALA A 223 7.82 17.30 -17.00
C ALA A 223 8.70 16.54 -18.03
N PRO A 224 8.40 15.26 -18.31
CA PRO A 224 7.20 14.52 -17.96
C PRO A 224 7.14 13.94 -16.51
N ALA A 225 8.15 14.18 -15.66
CA ALA A 225 8.04 13.81 -14.25
C ALA A 225 6.92 14.62 -13.58
N ALA A 226 5.86 13.94 -13.15
CA ALA A 226 4.74 14.53 -12.40
C ALA A 226 5.05 14.64 -10.90
N TYR A 227 4.15 15.23 -10.14
CA TYR A 227 4.24 15.50 -8.69
C TYR A 227 5.33 16.52 -8.34
N ALA A 228 6.57 16.32 -8.72
CA ALA A 228 7.66 17.31 -8.65
C ALA A 228 7.85 18.08 -9.99
N ALA A 229 6.77 18.34 -10.74
CA ALA A 229 6.83 18.90 -12.10
C ALA A 229 7.39 20.33 -12.17
N VAL A 230 7.20 21.14 -11.13
CA VAL A 230 7.72 22.52 -11.04
C VAL A 230 9.12 22.47 -10.45
N SER A 231 10.10 23.02 -11.20
CA SER A 231 11.48 23.07 -10.72
C SER A 231 11.71 24.16 -9.67
N ASP A 232 12.72 23.93 -8.79
CA ASP A 232 13.23 24.89 -7.82
C ASP A 232 12.14 25.48 -6.91
N THR A 233 11.33 24.60 -6.33
CA THR A 233 10.19 25.02 -5.54
C THR A 233 10.15 24.31 -4.18
N VAL A 234 9.49 24.98 -3.23
CA VAL A 234 8.97 24.39 -2.00
C VAL A 234 7.46 24.60 -2.03
N GLN A 235 6.70 23.54 -1.85
CA GLN A 235 5.24 23.62 -1.98
C GLN A 235 4.53 22.68 -1.02
N LEU A 236 3.29 23.00 -0.69
CA LEU A 236 2.36 22.07 -0.04
C LEU A 236 1.83 21.14 -1.12
N ASP A 237 2.34 19.91 -1.17
CA ASP A 237 1.88 18.93 -2.13
C ASP A 237 0.52 18.39 -1.72
N GLN A 238 0.38 17.98 -0.47
CA GLN A 238 -0.87 17.41 0.03
C GLN A 238 -1.19 17.86 1.46
N LEU A 239 -2.40 18.31 1.68
CA LEU A 239 -3.06 18.35 2.98
C LEU A 239 -4.29 17.45 2.85
N THR A 240 -4.24 16.29 3.49
CA THR A 240 -5.22 15.23 3.25
C THR A 240 -5.99 14.90 4.52
N LEU A 241 -7.31 14.80 4.42
CA LEU A 241 -8.18 14.41 5.52
C LEU A 241 -8.95 13.14 5.14
N TYR A 242 -8.82 12.12 5.98
CA TYR A 242 -9.60 10.89 5.95
C TYR A 242 -10.69 10.91 7.02
N ILE A 243 -11.87 10.47 6.63
CA ILE A 243 -12.95 10.10 7.54
C ILE A 243 -13.40 8.72 7.09
N GLU A 244 -13.17 7.71 7.91
CA GLU A 244 -13.46 6.34 7.51
C GLU A 244 -13.98 5.47 8.66
N ARG A 245 -14.76 4.48 8.30
CA ARG A 245 -15.04 3.28 9.06
C ARG A 245 -14.61 2.09 8.22
N THR A 246 -13.65 1.33 8.69
CA THR A 246 -13.20 0.12 7.99
C THR A 246 -14.03 -1.06 8.48
N PRO A 247 -14.59 -1.91 7.59
CA PRO A 247 -15.27 -3.11 8.03
C PRO A 247 -14.30 -4.06 8.72
N ASP A 248 -14.79 -4.79 9.71
CA ASP A 248 -14.02 -5.86 10.36
C ASP A 248 -14.00 -7.10 9.46
N THR A 249 -12.92 -7.24 8.71
CA THR A 249 -12.72 -8.36 7.78
C THR A 249 -12.06 -9.57 8.43
N VAL A 250 -11.73 -9.52 9.72
CA VAL A 250 -11.18 -10.66 10.50
C VAL A 250 -12.31 -11.58 10.96
N GLN A 251 -13.43 -11.00 11.41
CA GLN A 251 -14.60 -11.77 11.82
C GLN A 251 -15.26 -12.51 10.64
N ARG A 252 -15.91 -13.62 10.92
CA ARG A 252 -16.52 -14.52 9.92
C ARG A 252 -17.99 -14.83 10.18
N ASP A 253 -18.63 -14.16 11.12
CA ASP A 253 -19.95 -14.52 11.63
C ASP A 253 -21.08 -13.62 11.14
N HIS A 254 -20.82 -12.34 10.90
CA HIS A 254 -21.86 -11.38 10.51
C HIS A 254 -21.43 -10.45 9.35
N PHE A 255 -22.44 -9.91 8.65
CA PHE A 255 -22.24 -8.83 7.68
C PHE A 255 -21.70 -7.59 8.38
N ASP A 256 -20.73 -6.91 7.76
CA ASP A 256 -20.25 -5.61 8.21
C ASP A 256 -20.15 -4.65 7.01
N TRP A 257 -19.98 -3.37 7.29
CA TRP A 257 -19.88 -2.34 6.27
C TRP A 257 -18.86 -1.29 6.66
N GLY A 258 -18.38 -0.57 5.69
CA GLY A 258 -17.45 0.54 5.89
C GLY A 258 -17.72 1.68 4.93
N PHE A 259 -17.01 2.77 5.10
CA PHE A 259 -16.95 3.88 4.16
C PHE A 259 -15.62 4.60 4.28
N ARG A 260 -15.24 5.28 3.22
CA ARG A 260 -14.09 6.18 3.22
C ARG A 260 -14.41 7.45 2.45
N LEU A 261 -14.06 8.58 3.07
CA LEU A 261 -14.02 9.89 2.44
C LEU A 261 -12.59 10.42 2.56
N THR A 262 -11.93 10.63 1.44
CA THR A 262 -10.57 11.17 1.40
C THR A 262 -10.58 12.49 0.65
N ASN A 263 -10.19 13.53 1.34
CA ASN A 263 -10.17 14.90 0.85
C ASN A 263 -8.72 15.34 0.73
N LEU A 264 -8.32 15.82 -0.43
CA LEU A 264 -6.98 16.32 -0.69
C LEU A 264 -7.06 17.79 -1.08
N TYR A 265 -6.27 18.62 -0.41
CA TYR A 265 -5.98 19.99 -0.79
C TYR A 265 -4.47 20.15 -0.98
N GLY A 266 -4.02 20.77 -2.06
CA GLY A 266 -2.60 21.00 -2.30
C GLY A 266 -2.28 21.10 -3.78
N PHE A 267 -0.99 21.01 -4.11
CA PHE A 267 -0.53 21.05 -5.50
C PHE A 267 -0.96 19.80 -6.28
N ASP A 268 -0.95 18.64 -5.61
CA ASP A 268 -1.17 17.33 -6.23
C ASP A 268 -2.62 17.05 -6.62
N TYR A 269 -3.59 17.92 -6.22
CA TYR A 269 -4.99 17.77 -6.64
C TYR A 269 -5.13 17.58 -8.15
N ARG A 270 -4.23 18.17 -8.95
CA ARG A 270 -4.24 18.10 -10.42
C ARG A 270 -4.00 16.71 -10.99
N TYR A 271 -3.35 15.87 -10.23
CA TYR A 271 -3.07 14.48 -10.62
C TYR A 271 -4.14 13.50 -10.12
N THR A 272 -5.06 13.96 -9.29
CA THR A 272 -6.15 13.13 -8.76
C THR A 272 -7.50 13.42 -9.39
N THR A 273 -7.68 14.60 -10.02
CA THR A 273 -8.98 15.00 -10.57
C THR A 273 -9.50 14.02 -11.61
N ALA A 274 -10.82 13.76 -11.56
CA ALA A 274 -11.49 12.90 -12.50
C ALA A 274 -12.64 13.61 -13.23
N MET A 275 -12.90 13.24 -14.48
CA MET A 275 -14.02 13.75 -15.27
C MET A 275 -15.36 13.47 -14.59
N GLY A 276 -16.26 14.48 -14.63
CA GLY A 276 -17.57 14.39 -14.00
C GLY A 276 -17.58 14.79 -12.52
N TYR A 277 -16.43 15.03 -11.91
CA TYR A 277 -16.31 15.64 -10.58
C TYR A 277 -16.07 17.14 -10.67
N PHE A 278 -16.56 17.89 -9.70
CA PHE A 278 -16.46 19.37 -9.70
C PHE A 278 -15.01 19.86 -9.62
N SER A 279 -14.11 19.10 -9.04
CA SER A 279 -12.70 19.44 -8.90
C SER A 279 -11.98 19.57 -10.25
N GLN A 280 -12.45 18.87 -11.30
CA GLN A 280 -11.93 19.02 -12.66
C GLN A 280 -12.04 20.46 -13.18
N GLN A 281 -13.05 21.20 -12.78
CA GLN A 281 -13.26 22.59 -13.18
C GLN A 281 -12.13 23.50 -12.71
N LEU A 282 -11.44 23.14 -11.63
CA LEU A 282 -10.30 23.90 -11.11
C LEU A 282 -9.09 23.86 -12.06
N LEU A 283 -8.95 22.79 -12.84
CA LEU A 283 -7.88 22.66 -13.85
C LEU A 283 -8.12 23.55 -15.09
N ASN A 284 -9.38 23.78 -15.44
CA ASN A 284 -9.79 24.43 -16.68
C ASN A 284 -9.83 25.96 -16.56
N ASN A 285 -9.11 26.56 -15.62
CA ASN A 285 -9.03 28.01 -15.47
C ASN A 285 -7.61 28.52 -15.82
N PRO A 286 -7.17 28.39 -17.09
CA PRO A 286 -5.87 28.91 -17.51
C PRO A 286 -5.89 30.44 -17.44
N LYS A 287 -4.88 31.02 -16.80
CA LYS A 287 -4.68 32.46 -16.91
C LYS A 287 -4.23 32.83 -18.31
N PRO A 288 -4.68 34.00 -18.87
CA PRO A 288 -4.38 34.39 -20.23
C PRO A 288 -2.89 34.51 -20.60
N ASN A 289 -2.01 34.54 -19.61
CA ASN A 289 -0.56 34.69 -19.78
C ASN A 289 0.21 33.35 -19.76
N GLY A 290 -0.47 32.19 -19.86
CA GLY A 290 0.18 30.88 -19.86
C GLY A 290 0.75 30.46 -18.49
N THR A 291 0.51 31.25 -17.43
CA THR A 291 0.86 30.81 -16.08
C THR A 291 -0.04 29.66 -15.63
N ILE A 292 0.54 28.76 -14.83
CA ILE A 292 -0.18 27.68 -14.18
C ILE A 292 -1.44 28.27 -13.53
N GLY A 293 -2.61 27.75 -13.86
CA GLY A 293 -3.87 28.05 -13.21
C GLY A 293 -3.77 27.91 -11.68
N ASN A 294 -4.78 27.63 -10.99
CA ASN A 294 -4.72 27.49 -9.51
C ASN A 294 -3.61 26.51 -9.11
N LYS A 295 -2.52 27.04 -8.52
CA LYS A 295 -1.42 26.19 -8.03
C LYS A 295 -1.90 25.21 -6.99
N MET A 296 -2.84 25.64 -6.12
CA MET A 296 -3.46 24.82 -5.10
C MET A 296 -4.92 24.59 -5.46
N GLY A 297 -5.43 23.41 -5.17
CA GLY A 297 -6.81 23.06 -5.38
C GLY A 297 -7.26 21.93 -4.46
N TYR A 298 -8.50 21.51 -4.63
CA TYR A 298 -9.16 20.50 -3.81
C TYR A 298 -9.72 19.39 -4.70
N ASP A 299 -9.57 18.14 -4.26
CA ASP A 299 -10.21 16.98 -4.86
C ASP A 299 -10.68 15.97 -3.80
N PRO A 300 -11.93 15.45 -3.89
CA PRO A 300 -12.38 14.33 -3.09
C PRO A 300 -11.87 13.03 -3.74
N VAL A 301 -10.62 12.66 -3.47
CA VAL A 301 -9.90 11.58 -4.17
C VAL A 301 -10.60 10.24 -4.04
N MET A 302 -11.13 9.93 -2.85
CA MET A 302 -11.90 8.71 -2.61
C MET A 302 -13.21 9.04 -1.89
N ALA A 303 -14.29 8.41 -2.36
CA ALA A 303 -15.60 8.48 -1.75
C ALA A 303 -16.33 7.17 -2.07
N TYR A 304 -16.32 6.23 -1.13
CA TYR A 304 -16.92 4.92 -1.33
C TYR A 304 -17.51 4.30 -0.06
N VAL A 305 -18.30 3.27 -0.27
CA VAL A 305 -18.82 2.38 0.75
C VAL A 305 -18.29 0.98 0.49
N ASP A 306 -17.88 0.28 1.54
CA ASP A 306 -17.51 -1.13 1.53
C ASP A 306 -18.61 -1.97 2.21
N LEU A 307 -18.94 -3.10 1.61
CA LEU A 307 -19.92 -4.07 2.10
C LEU A 307 -19.21 -5.43 2.27
N TYR A 308 -19.03 -5.86 3.49
CA TYR A 308 -18.30 -7.09 3.78
C TYR A 308 -19.23 -8.28 4.03
N PHE A 309 -19.02 -9.35 3.28
CA PHE A 309 -19.77 -10.60 3.31
C PHE A 309 -18.84 -11.75 3.77
N PRO A 310 -18.82 -12.11 5.05
CA PRO A 310 -17.85 -13.07 5.60
C PRO A 310 -18.05 -14.51 5.12
N LYS A 311 -19.22 -14.87 4.60
CA LYS A 311 -19.57 -16.25 4.20
C LYS A 311 -19.29 -16.55 2.72
N VAL A 312 -18.88 -15.56 1.92
CA VAL A 312 -18.53 -15.75 0.52
C VAL A 312 -17.03 -16.02 0.41
N GLY A 313 -16.64 -17.22 0.02
CA GLY A 313 -15.23 -17.65 0.06
C GLY A 313 -14.66 -17.60 1.48
N GLN A 314 -13.49 -17.03 1.61
CA GLN A 314 -12.89 -16.66 2.91
C GLN A 314 -13.13 -15.19 3.26
N GLY A 315 -14.20 -14.60 2.76
CA GLY A 315 -14.62 -13.22 2.88
C GLY A 315 -14.69 -12.55 1.51
N MET A 316 -15.70 -11.71 1.33
CA MET A 316 -15.87 -10.87 0.16
C MET A 316 -16.15 -9.44 0.61
N ASP A 317 -15.45 -8.49 -0.01
CA ASP A 317 -15.72 -7.06 0.13
C ASP A 317 -16.21 -6.51 -1.20
N VAL A 318 -17.29 -5.73 -1.17
CA VAL A 318 -17.84 -5.04 -2.33
C VAL A 318 -17.76 -3.55 -2.12
N ARG A 319 -16.88 -2.90 -2.89
CA ARG A 319 -16.66 -1.45 -2.87
C ARG A 319 -17.52 -0.76 -3.90
N ILE A 320 -18.20 0.31 -3.51
CA ILE A 320 -19.09 1.10 -4.38
C ILE A 320 -18.73 2.57 -4.22
N GLY A 321 -18.29 3.22 -5.28
CA GLY A 321 -17.96 4.64 -5.29
C GLY A 321 -16.70 4.95 -6.07
N ARG A 322 -15.99 6.03 -5.70
CA ARG A 322 -14.70 6.43 -6.27
C ARG A 322 -13.57 5.90 -5.40
N TYR A 323 -12.68 5.13 -5.99
CA TYR A 323 -11.55 4.47 -5.33
C TYR A 323 -10.29 4.56 -6.19
N ILE A 324 -9.11 4.34 -5.57
CA ILE A 324 -7.84 4.25 -6.27
C ILE A 324 -7.84 3.01 -7.17
N SER A 325 -7.26 3.11 -8.34
CA SER A 325 -6.99 2.01 -9.28
C SER A 325 -6.38 0.80 -8.57
N LEU A 326 -6.72 -0.41 -9.03
CA LEU A 326 -6.43 -1.63 -8.28
C LEU A 326 -4.96 -2.10 -8.33
N PRO A 327 -4.30 -2.12 -9.51
CA PRO A 327 -2.90 -2.49 -9.57
C PRO A 327 -2.03 -1.33 -9.18
N ASP A 328 -0.91 -1.25 -8.93
CA ASP A 328 0.10 -0.22 -8.70
C ASP A 328 0.82 -0.41 -7.38
N ILE A 329 2.14 -0.27 -7.43
CA ILE A 329 3.01 -0.23 -6.27
C ILE A 329 3.29 1.19 -5.78
N GLU A 330 2.73 2.18 -6.47
CA GLU A 330 2.69 3.59 -6.08
C GLU A 330 1.24 4.06 -5.98
N ALA A 331 1.02 5.22 -5.40
CA ALA A 331 -0.31 5.84 -5.28
C ALA A 331 -0.23 7.36 -5.36
N GLN A 332 -1.35 8.03 -5.62
CA GLN A 332 -1.45 9.51 -5.57
C GLN A 332 -1.11 10.08 -4.20
N LEU A 333 -1.31 9.27 -3.18
CA LEU A 333 -1.23 9.72 -1.79
C LEU A 333 0.19 9.50 -1.26
N ALA A 334 0.83 10.56 -0.84
CA ALA A 334 2.25 10.61 -0.52
C ALA A 334 2.73 9.50 0.44
N PRO A 335 1.99 9.14 1.52
CA PRO A 335 2.42 8.07 2.42
C PRO A 335 2.47 6.68 1.80
N ASN A 336 1.76 6.48 0.69
CA ASN A 336 1.66 5.18 0.02
C ASN A 336 2.81 4.95 -0.99
N ASN A 337 3.86 5.76 -0.93
CA ASN A 337 4.99 5.70 -1.85
C ASN A 337 6.31 5.53 -1.12
N TYR A 338 7.23 4.78 -1.73
CA TYR A 338 8.60 4.57 -1.23
C TYR A 338 9.47 5.82 -1.30
N THR A 339 9.21 6.67 -2.30
CA THR A 339 10.01 7.83 -2.67
C THR A 339 9.12 9.07 -2.75
N TYR A 340 9.72 10.26 -2.68
CA TYR A 340 8.99 11.50 -2.87
C TYR A 340 8.51 11.64 -4.31
N THR A 341 9.41 11.50 -5.29
CA THR A 341 9.01 11.59 -6.69
C THR A 341 8.41 10.25 -7.15
N HIS A 342 7.42 10.34 -8.02
CA HIS A 342 6.79 9.17 -8.62
C HIS A 342 7.54 8.71 -9.86
N SER A 343 7.38 7.43 -10.21
CA SER A 343 7.87 6.89 -11.47
C SER A 343 7.05 7.42 -12.66
N LEU A 344 7.61 7.36 -13.85
CA LEU A 344 6.83 7.56 -15.08
C LEU A 344 5.85 6.40 -15.31
N THR A 345 6.22 5.20 -14.86
CA THR A 345 5.35 4.02 -14.84
C THR A 345 4.03 4.33 -14.16
N TYR A 346 4.06 4.89 -12.95
CA TYR A 346 2.88 5.32 -12.23
C TYR A 346 2.22 6.58 -12.82
N THR A 347 3.02 7.55 -13.25
CA THR A 347 2.52 8.86 -13.73
C THR A 347 1.55 8.74 -14.92
N TYR A 348 1.69 7.70 -15.74
CA TYR A 348 0.96 7.56 -17.00
C TYR A 348 -0.02 6.39 -17.05
N ASP A 349 -0.30 5.79 -15.95
CA ASP A 349 -1.33 4.75 -15.82
C ASP A 349 -2.71 5.28 -15.40
N CYS A 350 -3.56 4.44 -14.82
CA CYS A 350 -4.93 4.74 -14.40
C CYS A 350 -4.96 5.00 -12.89
N TYR A 351 -5.31 6.20 -12.44
CA TYR A 351 -5.22 6.59 -11.02
C TYR A 351 -6.47 6.26 -10.21
N THR A 352 -7.66 6.64 -10.69
CA THR A 352 -8.91 6.40 -9.96
C THR A 352 -9.97 5.80 -10.87
N GLN A 353 -10.86 5.05 -10.27
CA GLN A 353 -12.05 4.52 -10.90
C GLN A 353 -13.28 4.85 -10.07
N THR A 354 -14.42 5.04 -10.73
CA THR A 354 -15.72 5.21 -10.07
C THR A 354 -16.66 4.13 -10.57
N GLY A 355 -17.07 3.27 -9.65
CA GLY A 355 -17.89 2.11 -10.02
C GLY A 355 -18.12 1.16 -8.86
N VAL A 356 -18.18 -0.12 -9.19
CA VAL A 356 -18.34 -1.22 -8.24
C VAL A 356 -17.23 -2.23 -8.45
N ASN A 357 -16.57 -2.63 -7.37
CA ASN A 357 -15.54 -3.66 -7.38
C ASN A 357 -15.77 -4.67 -6.25
N ALA A 358 -15.74 -5.95 -6.57
CA ALA A 358 -15.82 -7.04 -5.61
C ALA A 358 -14.44 -7.69 -5.46
N THR A 359 -13.98 -7.82 -4.23
CA THR A 359 -12.76 -8.54 -3.85
C THR A 359 -13.15 -9.77 -3.05
N VAL A 360 -12.73 -10.95 -3.48
CA VAL A 360 -13.04 -12.22 -2.83
C VAL A 360 -11.76 -12.95 -2.47
N LYS A 361 -11.54 -13.19 -1.18
CA LYS A 361 -10.50 -14.11 -0.71
C LYS A 361 -10.98 -15.55 -0.94
N LEU A 362 -10.44 -16.22 -1.95
CA LEU A 362 -10.84 -17.57 -2.31
C LEU A 362 -10.22 -18.61 -1.37
N THR A 363 -8.93 -18.46 -1.07
CA THR A 363 -8.16 -19.32 -0.16
C THR A 363 -7.18 -18.49 0.65
N GLY A 364 -6.34 -19.11 1.48
CA GLY A 364 -5.21 -18.43 2.14
C GLY A 364 -4.20 -17.81 1.15
N HIS A 365 -4.16 -18.28 -0.09
CA HIS A 365 -3.20 -17.85 -1.11
C HIS A 365 -3.82 -17.03 -2.23
N TRP A 366 -5.07 -17.29 -2.62
CA TRP A 366 -5.70 -16.71 -3.77
C TRP A 366 -6.73 -15.65 -3.40
N THR A 367 -6.61 -14.47 -4.00
CA THR A 367 -7.62 -13.41 -3.97
C THR A 367 -7.99 -13.01 -5.39
N PHE A 368 -9.28 -12.89 -5.66
CA PHE A 368 -9.83 -12.49 -6.95
C PHE A 368 -10.57 -11.17 -6.82
N GLN A 369 -10.45 -10.30 -7.84
CA GLN A 369 -11.20 -9.06 -7.92
C GLN A 369 -11.86 -8.92 -9.29
N ALA A 370 -13.08 -8.41 -9.30
CA ALA A 370 -13.79 -8.07 -10.51
C ALA A 370 -14.65 -6.83 -10.28
N GLY A 371 -14.69 -5.95 -11.28
CA GLY A 371 -15.46 -4.73 -11.16
C GLY A 371 -15.87 -4.11 -12.49
N LEU A 372 -16.73 -3.11 -12.38
CA LEU A 372 -17.20 -2.27 -13.48
C LEU A 372 -17.13 -0.80 -13.05
N SER A 373 -16.65 0.06 -13.95
CA SER A 373 -16.50 1.50 -13.70
C SER A 373 -16.86 2.33 -14.94
N GLY A 374 -16.86 3.65 -14.78
CA GLY A 374 -17.01 4.61 -15.88
C GLY A 374 -15.76 4.82 -16.71
N GLY A 375 -14.65 4.17 -16.36
CA GLY A 375 -13.34 4.33 -17.01
C GLY A 375 -12.28 4.86 -16.05
N CYS A 376 -11.05 5.03 -16.56
CA CYS A 376 -9.97 5.67 -15.83
C CYS A 376 -10.25 7.17 -15.67
N GLU A 377 -10.22 7.65 -14.44
CA GLU A 377 -10.47 9.05 -14.07
C GLU A 377 -11.75 9.64 -14.69
N ALA A 378 -12.79 8.81 -14.77
CA ALA A 378 -14.08 9.21 -15.27
C ALA A 378 -15.20 8.68 -14.38
N ALA A 379 -16.09 9.59 -13.97
CA ALA A 379 -17.33 9.19 -13.30
C ALA A 379 -18.29 8.58 -14.32
N PRO A 380 -19.15 7.62 -13.94
CA PRO A 380 -20.11 7.01 -14.86
C PRO A 380 -21.08 8.00 -15.51
N TRP A 381 -21.29 9.16 -14.90
CA TRP A 381 -22.13 10.25 -15.42
C TRP A 381 -21.36 11.28 -16.25
N ALA A 382 -20.05 11.08 -16.45
CA ALA A 382 -19.25 11.98 -17.30
C ALA A 382 -19.61 11.76 -18.78
N PRO A 383 -19.59 12.83 -19.63
CA PRO A 383 -19.97 12.71 -21.04
C PRO A 383 -19.13 11.71 -21.84
N ASN A 384 -17.88 11.50 -21.44
CA ASN A 384 -16.95 10.58 -22.10
C ASN A 384 -16.76 9.26 -21.34
N ALA A 385 -17.62 8.97 -20.35
CA ALA A 385 -17.55 7.72 -19.61
C ALA A 385 -17.73 6.52 -20.55
N LYS A 386 -16.90 5.51 -20.36
CA LYS A 386 -16.97 4.24 -21.07
C LYS A 386 -17.09 3.12 -20.07
N LEU A 387 -18.09 2.26 -20.26
CA LEU A 387 -18.19 1.07 -19.43
C LEU A 387 -16.89 0.28 -19.51
N THR A 388 -16.23 0.16 -18.38
CA THR A 388 -14.90 -0.43 -18.25
C THR A 388 -14.95 -1.53 -17.21
N ALA A 389 -14.44 -2.70 -17.57
CA ALA A 389 -14.31 -3.82 -16.65
C ALA A 389 -12.87 -3.91 -16.12
N ASN A 390 -12.74 -4.46 -14.93
CA ASN A 390 -11.46 -4.89 -14.37
C ASN A 390 -11.57 -6.34 -13.87
N LEU A 391 -10.47 -7.09 -14.02
CA LEU A 391 -10.32 -8.46 -13.55
C LEU A 391 -8.90 -8.63 -13.02
N CYS A 392 -8.77 -8.95 -11.74
CA CYS A 392 -7.46 -9.08 -11.11
C CYS A 392 -7.38 -10.36 -10.28
N LEU A 393 -6.17 -10.89 -10.17
CA LEU A 393 -5.88 -12.10 -9.41
C LEU A 393 -4.56 -11.93 -8.64
N SER A 394 -4.60 -12.12 -7.34
CA SER A 394 -3.43 -12.13 -6.46
C SER A 394 -3.14 -13.55 -5.99
N TYR A 395 -1.87 -13.92 -5.97
CA TYR A 395 -1.37 -15.16 -5.42
C TYR A 395 -0.24 -14.91 -4.43
N LYS A 396 -0.47 -15.28 -3.17
CA LYS A 396 0.49 -15.18 -2.07
C LYS A 396 1.09 -16.53 -1.74
N TRP A 397 2.41 -16.56 -1.52
CA TRP A 397 3.12 -17.77 -1.10
C TRP A 397 4.31 -17.43 -0.19
N ASN A 398 5.07 -18.43 0.22
CA ASN A 398 6.25 -18.26 1.05
C ASN A 398 5.95 -17.53 2.37
N ARG A 399 4.82 -17.87 3.02
CA ARG A 399 4.30 -17.19 4.25
C ARG A 399 4.05 -15.71 4.03
N ASP A 400 3.36 -15.38 2.95
CA ASP A 400 3.03 -14.01 2.53
C ASP A 400 4.25 -13.10 2.29
N ARG A 401 5.45 -13.69 2.14
CA ARG A 401 6.66 -12.94 1.75
C ARG A 401 6.72 -12.64 0.26
N ASP A 402 5.90 -13.31 -0.50
CA ASP A 402 5.73 -13.14 -1.93
C ASP A 402 4.25 -12.90 -2.24
N ASP A 403 3.99 -11.90 -3.07
CA ASP A 403 2.67 -11.62 -3.61
C ASP A 403 2.82 -11.25 -5.10
N LEU A 404 2.21 -12.05 -5.96
CA LEU A 404 2.13 -11.81 -7.40
C LEU A 404 0.70 -11.38 -7.72
N TYR A 405 0.55 -10.21 -8.32
CA TYR A 405 -0.74 -9.65 -8.66
C TYR A 405 -0.81 -9.32 -10.15
N ALA A 406 -1.71 -10.00 -10.86
CA ALA A 406 -1.98 -9.79 -12.27
C ALA A 406 -3.34 -9.12 -12.45
N CYS A 407 -3.43 -8.07 -13.24
CA CYS A 407 -4.64 -7.29 -13.39
C CYS A 407 -4.87 -6.82 -14.83
N ALA A 408 -6.03 -7.13 -15.40
CA ALA A 408 -6.60 -6.41 -16.53
C ALA A 408 -7.43 -5.26 -15.95
N ASN A 409 -6.80 -4.11 -15.73
CA ASN A 409 -7.37 -3.01 -14.95
C ASN A 409 -8.39 -2.17 -15.70
N SER A 410 -8.29 -2.11 -17.03
CA SER A 410 -9.20 -1.34 -17.86
C SER A 410 -9.48 -2.13 -19.13
N ILE A 411 -10.62 -2.80 -19.18
CA ILE A 411 -11.06 -3.53 -20.37
C ILE A 411 -12.27 -2.81 -20.95
N ASN A 412 -12.07 -2.13 -22.08
CA ASN A 412 -13.10 -1.39 -22.78
C ASN A 412 -12.87 -1.42 -24.31
N ASP A 413 -13.52 -0.54 -25.07
CA ASP A 413 -13.32 -0.44 -26.53
C ASP A 413 -11.97 0.17 -26.92
N SER A 414 -11.28 0.81 -25.99
CA SER A 414 -9.98 1.51 -26.13
C SER A 414 -9.96 2.57 -27.23
N LYS A 415 -11.10 3.04 -27.73
CA LYS A 415 -11.15 4.10 -28.73
C LYS A 415 -10.72 5.41 -28.13
N TYR A 416 -10.04 6.22 -28.93
CA TYR A 416 -9.56 7.52 -28.51
C TYR A 416 -10.62 8.36 -27.81
N SER A 417 -10.34 8.67 -26.57
CA SER A 417 -11.15 9.49 -25.66
C SER A 417 -10.27 9.87 -24.47
N TYR A 418 -10.80 10.63 -23.52
CA TYR A 418 -10.08 10.94 -22.29
C TYR A 418 -9.81 9.64 -21.51
N ASN A 419 -8.53 9.32 -21.33
CA ASN A 419 -8.02 8.15 -20.60
C ASN A 419 -8.78 6.81 -20.88
N ASN A 420 -9.31 6.63 -22.08
CA ASN A 420 -9.99 5.41 -22.47
C ASN A 420 -8.98 4.31 -22.87
N LEU A 421 -8.18 3.90 -21.92
CA LEU A 421 -7.12 2.92 -22.09
C LEU A 421 -7.63 1.49 -21.85
N SER A 422 -7.04 0.50 -22.53
CA SER A 422 -6.99 -0.87 -22.03
C SER A 422 -5.61 -1.15 -21.51
N ALA A 423 -5.53 -1.64 -20.26
CA ALA A 423 -4.29 -1.77 -19.52
C ALA A 423 -4.19 -3.11 -18.78
N TYR A 424 -3.01 -3.72 -18.85
CA TYR A 424 -2.70 -5.01 -18.25
C TYR A 424 -1.45 -4.88 -17.42
N TYR A 425 -1.53 -5.28 -16.14
CA TYR A 425 -0.50 -5.10 -15.14
C TYR A 425 -0.04 -6.42 -14.58
N LEU A 426 1.20 -6.46 -14.16
CA LEU A 426 1.78 -7.50 -13.34
C LEU A 426 2.65 -6.85 -12.29
N THR A 427 2.35 -7.10 -11.02
CA THR A 427 3.15 -6.63 -9.88
C THR A 427 3.65 -7.82 -9.08
N TRP A 428 4.84 -7.72 -8.54
CA TRP A 428 5.43 -8.72 -7.66
C TRP A 428 6.12 -8.06 -6.49
N TYR A 429 5.73 -8.48 -5.31
CA TYR A 429 6.39 -8.20 -4.06
C TYR A 429 7.17 -9.40 -3.58
N HIS A 430 8.42 -9.19 -3.16
CA HIS A 430 9.28 -10.23 -2.63
C HIS A 430 10.06 -9.72 -1.41
N LYS A 431 9.77 -10.26 -0.24
CA LYS A 431 10.53 -10.01 0.99
C LYS A 431 11.70 -11.00 1.05
N ILE A 432 12.87 -10.57 0.59
CA ILE A 432 14.10 -11.37 0.54
C ILE A 432 14.47 -11.84 1.96
N ASN A 433 14.47 -10.92 2.92
CA ASN A 433 14.70 -11.17 4.34
C ASN A 433 14.13 -9.98 5.17
N PRO A 434 14.21 -9.99 6.52
CA PRO A 434 13.66 -8.90 7.34
C PRO A 434 14.17 -7.49 7.02
N LYS A 435 15.30 -7.37 6.33
CA LYS A 435 15.94 -6.08 6.02
C LYS A 435 15.88 -5.68 4.55
N TRP A 436 15.51 -6.61 3.68
CA TRP A 436 15.52 -6.37 2.24
C TRP A 436 14.22 -6.83 1.61
N HIS A 437 13.62 -5.98 0.81
CA HIS A 437 12.54 -6.39 -0.07
C HIS A 437 12.65 -5.74 -1.45
N LEU A 438 12.02 -6.39 -2.41
CA LEU A 438 11.86 -5.99 -3.79
C LEU A 438 10.39 -5.73 -4.07
N ALA A 439 10.09 -4.67 -4.81
CA ALA A 439 8.82 -4.49 -5.47
C ALA A 439 9.07 -4.26 -6.96
N TRP A 440 8.27 -4.90 -7.79
CA TRP A 440 8.35 -4.79 -9.24
C TRP A 440 6.97 -4.67 -9.82
N GLU A 441 6.85 -3.77 -10.78
CA GLU A 441 5.65 -3.62 -11.58
C GLU A 441 5.99 -3.47 -13.04
N THR A 442 5.16 -4.02 -13.90
CA THR A 442 5.17 -3.79 -15.35
C THR A 442 3.76 -3.74 -15.86
N TRP A 443 3.53 -2.91 -16.83
CA TRP A 443 2.25 -2.85 -17.52
C TRP A 443 2.42 -2.63 -19.02
N TYR A 444 1.39 -3.06 -19.76
CA TYR A 444 1.17 -2.74 -21.15
C TYR A 444 -0.20 -2.11 -21.29
N GLN A 445 -0.25 -0.92 -21.88
CA GLN A 445 -1.52 -0.22 -22.13
C GLN A 445 -1.58 0.32 -23.57
N TYR A 446 -2.79 0.60 -24.02
CA TYR A 446 -2.97 1.12 -25.37
C TYR A 446 -4.28 1.88 -25.54
N MET A 447 -4.29 2.74 -26.56
CA MET A 447 -5.47 3.42 -27.10
C MET A 447 -5.53 3.22 -28.61
N LYS A 448 -6.74 3.06 -29.16
CA LYS A 448 -7.00 2.87 -30.59
C LYS A 448 -7.51 4.17 -31.21
N ASP A 449 -7.34 4.30 -32.53
CA ASP A 449 -7.85 5.43 -33.30
C ASP A 449 -7.33 6.80 -32.81
N THR A 450 -6.13 6.82 -32.23
CA THR A 450 -5.50 8.04 -31.71
C THR A 450 -5.12 8.97 -32.86
N PRO A 451 -5.56 10.27 -32.86
CA PRO A 451 -5.29 11.20 -33.92
C PRO A 451 -3.80 11.44 -34.18
N ASN A 452 -3.41 11.47 -35.44
CA ASN A 452 -2.04 11.67 -35.85
C ASN A 452 -1.66 13.17 -35.83
N VAL A 453 -0.80 13.57 -34.89
CA VAL A 453 -0.37 14.96 -34.73
C VAL A 453 0.43 15.49 -35.92
N ASN A 454 0.99 14.62 -36.77
CA ASN A 454 1.70 14.98 -37.96
C ASN A 454 0.79 15.15 -39.20
N ASN A 455 -0.50 14.80 -39.09
CA ASN A 455 -1.47 14.98 -40.15
C ASN A 455 -2.40 16.15 -39.82
N PRO A 456 -2.33 17.28 -40.49
CA PRO A 456 -3.20 18.44 -40.24
C PRO A 456 -4.70 18.12 -40.29
N ALA A 457 -5.11 17.13 -41.13
CA ALA A 457 -6.49 16.72 -41.25
C ALA A 457 -7.02 15.99 -39.99
N ALA A 458 -6.12 15.50 -39.14
CA ALA A 458 -6.48 14.86 -37.85
C ALA A 458 -6.68 15.89 -36.71
N ALA A 459 -6.28 17.15 -36.87
CA ALA A 459 -6.38 18.16 -35.83
C ALA A 459 -7.80 18.34 -35.24
N PRO A 460 -8.90 18.27 -36.02
CA PRO A 460 -10.25 18.36 -35.48
C PRO A 460 -10.68 17.16 -34.62
N LEU A 461 -9.93 16.05 -34.70
CA LEU A 461 -10.22 14.84 -33.89
C LEU A 461 -9.60 14.90 -32.50
N LEU A 462 -8.65 15.83 -32.26
CA LEU A 462 -8.03 15.99 -30.95
C LEU A 462 -9.04 16.53 -29.94
N ILE A 463 -9.09 15.88 -28.79
CA ILE A 463 -9.92 16.30 -27.66
C ILE A 463 -9.08 17.02 -26.61
N THR A 464 -9.71 17.90 -25.85
CA THR A 464 -9.06 18.62 -24.76
C THR A 464 -8.52 17.64 -23.70
N ASN A 465 -7.34 17.89 -23.19
CA ASN A 465 -6.65 17.11 -22.16
C ASN A 465 -6.30 15.66 -22.58
N SER A 466 -6.14 15.43 -23.90
CA SER A 466 -5.60 14.16 -24.39
C SER A 466 -4.65 14.44 -25.57
N ASN A 467 -3.45 13.87 -25.51
CA ASN A 467 -2.49 14.00 -26.61
C ASN A 467 -2.91 13.12 -27.80
N GLY A 468 -2.47 13.52 -28.99
CA GLY A 468 -2.49 12.66 -30.16
C GLY A 468 -1.21 11.81 -30.23
N ALA A 469 -1.03 11.11 -31.34
CA ALA A 469 0.07 10.19 -31.59
C ALA A 469 0.93 10.62 -32.79
N VAL A 470 2.23 10.34 -32.73
CA VAL A 470 3.14 10.40 -33.87
C VAL A 470 3.06 9.07 -34.62
N CYS A 471 2.15 8.97 -35.58
CA CYS A 471 1.91 7.75 -36.33
C CYS A 471 3.09 7.42 -37.26
N LYS A 472 3.24 6.13 -37.60
CA LYS A 472 4.30 5.65 -38.48
C LYS A 472 4.14 6.22 -39.92
N ASN A 473 2.91 6.25 -40.42
CA ASN A 473 2.58 6.86 -41.71
C ASN A 473 1.95 8.24 -41.46
N GLN A 474 2.55 9.28 -41.99
CA GLN A 474 2.11 10.67 -41.84
C GLN A 474 0.74 10.94 -42.48
N ASN A 475 0.34 10.14 -43.46
CA ASN A 475 -0.95 10.31 -44.15
C ASN A 475 -2.13 9.68 -43.40
N ASP A 476 -1.87 8.82 -42.41
CA ASP A 476 -2.93 8.22 -41.59
C ASP A 476 -3.58 9.30 -40.73
N LEU A 477 -4.91 9.29 -40.65
CA LEU A 477 -5.64 10.19 -39.74
C LEU A 477 -5.48 9.78 -38.28
N THR A 478 -5.44 8.47 -38.02
CA THR A 478 -5.34 7.90 -36.68
C THR A 478 -4.43 6.70 -36.70
N CYS A 479 -3.93 6.31 -35.54
CA CYS A 479 -3.19 5.07 -35.37
C CYS A 479 -3.40 4.45 -33.97
N TYR A 480 -2.86 3.25 -33.82
CA TYR A 480 -2.76 2.54 -32.56
C TYR A 480 -1.64 3.15 -31.71
N ALA A 481 -1.93 3.46 -30.46
CA ALA A 481 -1.02 4.08 -29.50
C ALA A 481 -0.73 3.11 -28.36
N PRO A 482 0.29 2.26 -28.48
CA PRO A 482 0.73 1.36 -27.42
C PRO A 482 1.79 2.01 -26.55
N GLU A 483 1.88 1.53 -25.32
CA GLU A 483 2.85 1.96 -24.32
C GLU A 483 3.24 0.77 -23.44
N TRP A 484 4.46 0.78 -22.95
CA TRP A 484 4.96 -0.22 -22.03
C TRP A 484 5.85 0.40 -20.98
N ALA A 485 5.68 -0.02 -19.73
CA ALA A 485 6.53 0.44 -18.64
C ALA A 485 6.90 -0.69 -17.69
N SER A 486 7.99 -0.48 -16.97
CA SER A 486 8.41 -1.35 -15.89
C SER A 486 9.21 -0.57 -14.85
N VAL A 487 8.90 -0.74 -13.58
CA VAL A 487 9.58 -0.11 -12.46
C VAL A 487 9.99 -1.14 -11.42
N TYR A 488 11.16 -0.95 -10.83
CA TYR A 488 11.75 -1.79 -9.81
C TYR A 488 12.12 -0.95 -8.59
N TYR A 489 11.79 -1.45 -7.42
CA TYR A 489 12.20 -0.93 -6.13
C TYR A 489 13.00 -1.97 -5.38
N LEU A 490 14.16 -1.59 -4.87
CA LEU A 490 14.93 -2.37 -3.92
C LEU A 490 15.08 -1.57 -2.64
N THR A 491 14.52 -2.07 -1.56
CA THR A 491 14.53 -1.39 -0.26
C THR A 491 15.40 -2.15 0.72
N ARG A 492 16.22 -1.39 1.46
CA ARG A 492 17.02 -1.88 2.58
C ARG A 492 16.67 -1.14 3.85
N GLU A 493 16.18 -1.84 4.82
CA GLU A 493 16.00 -1.38 6.19
C GLU A 493 17.32 -1.45 6.96
N PHE A 494 17.76 -0.33 7.51
CA PHE A 494 18.94 -0.26 8.40
C PHE A 494 18.52 -0.36 9.86
N SER A 495 17.41 0.28 10.21
CA SER A 495 16.81 0.32 11.54
C SER A 495 15.30 0.40 11.42
N LYS A 496 14.59 0.38 12.55
CA LYS A 496 13.13 0.63 12.57
C LYS A 496 12.74 2.06 12.11
N LYS A 497 13.70 2.94 11.94
CA LYS A 497 13.51 4.34 11.58
C LYS A 497 14.08 4.69 10.21
N ASP A 498 14.95 3.86 9.66
CA ASP A 498 15.74 4.22 8.50
C ASP A 498 15.69 3.14 7.43
N ALA A 499 15.37 3.55 6.22
CA ALA A 499 15.48 2.73 5.03
C ALA A 499 16.13 3.49 3.88
N LEU A 500 16.90 2.78 3.06
CA LEU A 500 17.38 3.25 1.77
C LEU A 500 16.60 2.56 0.68
N ILE A 501 16.10 3.33 -0.25
CA ILE A 501 15.31 2.89 -1.37
C ILE A 501 16.05 3.21 -2.66
N PHE A 502 16.21 2.22 -3.50
CA PHE A 502 16.66 2.40 -4.88
C PHE A 502 15.48 2.09 -5.82
N ARG A 503 15.16 3.02 -6.72
CA ARG A 503 14.19 2.86 -7.78
C ARG A 503 14.88 2.95 -9.13
N THR A 504 14.50 2.10 -10.07
CA THR A 504 14.86 2.25 -11.48
C THR A 504 13.68 1.86 -12.36
N GLU A 505 13.52 2.54 -13.48
CA GLU A 505 12.39 2.35 -14.38
C GLU A 505 12.76 2.47 -15.84
N TYR A 506 11.92 1.89 -16.67
CA TYR A 506 11.91 2.05 -18.12
C TYR A 506 10.46 2.28 -18.55
N PHE A 507 10.26 3.29 -19.39
CA PHE A 507 8.97 3.62 -19.98
C PHE A 507 9.14 3.90 -21.47
N ASP A 508 8.32 3.26 -22.30
CA ASP A 508 8.30 3.44 -23.76
C ASP A 508 6.95 4.04 -24.18
N ASP A 509 6.94 5.34 -24.45
CA ASP A 509 5.81 6.03 -25.09
C ASP A 509 6.00 5.95 -26.62
N MET A 510 5.62 4.80 -27.17
CA MET A 510 5.96 4.38 -28.54
C MET A 510 5.51 5.34 -29.61
N VAL A 511 4.53 6.18 -29.33
CA VAL A 511 3.99 7.17 -30.27
C VAL A 511 3.80 8.56 -29.65
N GLY A 512 4.22 8.77 -28.42
CA GLY A 512 4.13 10.07 -27.74
C GLY A 512 2.72 10.43 -27.23
N GLN A 513 1.84 9.46 -27.08
CA GLN A 513 0.45 9.72 -26.72
C GLN A 513 0.30 10.17 -25.26
N ARG A 514 1.12 9.65 -24.35
CA ARG A 514 1.02 9.99 -22.93
C ARG A 514 1.85 11.22 -22.58
N THR A 515 3.11 11.24 -22.93
CA THR A 515 4.05 12.32 -22.57
C THR A 515 4.04 13.50 -23.51
N GLY A 516 3.49 13.35 -24.73
CA GLY A 516 3.62 14.29 -25.84
C GLY A 516 4.93 14.14 -26.62
N PHE A 517 5.82 13.23 -26.23
CA PHE A 517 7.10 12.97 -26.88
C PHE A 517 7.25 11.48 -27.22
N LYS A 518 7.40 11.17 -28.48
CA LYS A 518 7.72 9.81 -28.93
C LYS A 518 9.16 9.47 -28.54
N THR A 519 9.33 8.85 -27.40
CA THR A 519 10.67 8.49 -26.87
C THR A 519 10.55 7.42 -25.78
N ARG A 520 11.66 6.71 -25.58
CA ARG A 520 11.87 5.82 -24.45
C ARG A 520 12.51 6.59 -23.31
N TYR A 521 12.12 6.27 -22.11
CA TYR A 521 12.62 6.88 -20.88
C TYR A 521 13.30 5.85 -20.00
N SER A 522 14.32 6.26 -19.29
CA SER A 522 14.86 5.55 -18.16
C SER A 522 15.08 6.54 -17.03
N ALA A 523 14.66 6.19 -15.85
CA ALA A 523 14.90 7.00 -14.67
C ALA A 523 15.40 6.14 -13.51
N SER A 524 16.23 6.73 -12.66
CA SER A 524 16.71 6.09 -11.44
C SER A 524 16.69 7.09 -10.29
N ALA A 525 16.32 6.61 -9.10
CA ALA A 525 16.28 7.41 -7.89
C ALA A 525 16.85 6.65 -6.70
N VAL A 526 17.46 7.39 -5.79
CA VAL A 526 17.86 6.90 -4.47
C VAL A 526 17.25 7.80 -3.42
N SER A 527 16.46 7.23 -2.51
CA SER A 527 15.80 7.94 -1.43
C SER A 527 16.19 7.33 -0.08
N TRP A 528 16.34 8.19 0.92
CA TRP A 528 16.52 7.77 2.31
C TRP A 528 15.29 8.18 3.12
N ASN A 529 14.57 7.19 3.65
CA ASN A 529 13.41 7.45 4.48
C ASN A 529 13.82 7.41 5.96
N HIS A 530 13.58 8.51 6.68
CA HIS A 530 13.86 8.62 8.11
C HIS A 530 12.58 8.97 8.88
N TRP A 531 12.22 8.12 9.86
CA TRP A 531 11.03 8.25 10.66
C TRP A 531 11.30 8.78 12.06
N ILE A 532 10.45 9.70 12.52
CA ILE A 532 10.36 10.12 13.91
C ILE A 532 9.03 9.60 14.45
N GLY A 533 9.10 8.60 15.33
CA GLY A 533 7.92 7.82 15.71
C GLY A 533 7.28 7.16 14.49
N SER A 534 5.98 7.21 14.43
CA SER A 534 5.17 6.78 13.30
C SER A 534 4.48 7.95 12.57
N THR A 535 4.74 9.18 13.00
CA THR A 535 3.96 10.36 12.59
C THR A 535 4.72 11.37 11.75
N ILE A 536 6.05 11.26 11.63
CA ILE A 536 6.83 12.13 10.76
C ILE A 536 7.79 11.29 9.94
N VAL A 537 7.86 11.55 8.63
CA VAL A 537 8.89 10.98 7.76
C VAL A 537 9.54 12.05 6.91
N PHE A 538 10.87 11.95 6.76
CA PHE A 538 11.70 12.71 5.83
C PHE A 538 12.14 11.79 4.70
N ARG A 539 12.03 12.23 3.44
CA ARG A 539 12.39 11.42 2.26
C ARG A 539 13.26 12.22 1.27
N PRO A 540 14.51 12.59 1.62
CA PRO A 540 15.42 13.17 0.65
C PRO A 540 15.73 12.16 -0.47
N GLU A 541 15.77 12.66 -1.71
CA GLU A 541 15.90 11.86 -2.91
C GLU A 541 16.82 12.51 -3.94
N LEU A 542 17.65 11.69 -4.57
CA LEU A 542 18.40 12.05 -5.76
C LEU A 542 17.83 11.27 -6.94
N ARG A 543 17.36 11.97 -7.97
CA ARG A 543 16.76 11.39 -9.18
C ARG A 543 17.52 11.82 -10.43
N TYR A 544 17.72 10.88 -11.34
CA TYR A 544 18.30 11.10 -12.66
C TYR A 544 17.41 10.47 -13.73
N ASP A 545 17.03 11.28 -14.71
CA ASP A 545 16.13 10.92 -15.80
C ASP A 545 16.83 11.05 -17.16
N ILE A 546 16.53 10.15 -18.10
CA ILE A 546 17.02 10.17 -19.48
C ILE A 546 15.86 9.89 -20.45
N ALA A 547 15.73 10.75 -21.48
CA ALA A 547 14.95 10.50 -22.69
C ALA A 547 15.89 9.98 -23.79
N LEU A 548 15.72 8.72 -24.20
CA LEU A 548 16.71 8.00 -24.99
C LEU A 548 16.70 8.39 -26.48
N ASP A 549 15.53 8.72 -27.05
CA ASP A 549 15.39 8.97 -28.48
C ASP A 549 15.22 10.46 -28.80
N THR A 550 14.28 11.12 -28.15
CA THR A 550 13.95 12.54 -28.39
C THR A 550 14.09 13.33 -27.09
N PRO A 551 14.64 14.55 -27.09
CA PRO A 551 14.63 15.41 -25.91
C PRO A 551 13.19 15.61 -25.42
N ALA A 552 12.95 15.37 -24.11
CA ALA A 552 11.61 15.47 -23.53
C ALA A 552 11.57 16.28 -22.22
N TYR A 553 12.72 16.49 -21.56
CA TYR A 553 12.83 17.30 -20.36
C TYR A 553 13.10 18.77 -20.67
N ASN A 554 12.87 19.63 -19.68
CA ASN A 554 13.06 21.07 -19.80
C ASN A 554 12.26 21.68 -20.98
N SER A 555 10.97 21.30 -21.08
CA SER A 555 10.08 21.66 -22.20
C SER A 555 10.56 21.14 -23.57
N GLY A 556 11.07 19.92 -23.62
CA GLY A 556 11.56 19.29 -24.85
C GLY A 556 12.97 19.72 -25.31
N LEU A 557 13.70 20.46 -24.48
CA LEU A 557 15.02 20.99 -24.81
C LEU A 557 16.17 20.09 -24.37
N LYS A 558 15.95 19.18 -23.41
CA LYS A 558 16.99 18.33 -22.84
C LYS A 558 16.62 16.86 -22.90
N ARG A 559 17.64 16.01 -23.07
CA ARG A 559 17.52 14.56 -22.96
C ARG A 559 17.66 14.05 -21.52
N GLN A 560 18.26 14.85 -20.66
CA GLN A 560 18.64 14.43 -19.31
C GLN A 560 18.20 15.46 -18.29
N GLN A 561 17.87 14.96 -17.11
CA GLN A 561 17.50 15.78 -15.97
C GLN A 561 18.10 15.18 -14.69
N LEU A 562 18.70 16.03 -13.87
CA LEU A 562 19.11 15.69 -12.50
C LEU A 562 18.27 16.51 -11.54
N MET A 563 17.72 15.85 -10.54
CA MET A 563 16.88 16.45 -9.51
C MET A 563 17.35 16.01 -8.13
N LEU A 564 17.59 16.96 -7.24
CA LEU A 564 17.65 16.74 -5.81
C LEU A 564 16.30 17.15 -5.24
N ALA A 565 15.60 16.21 -4.64
CA ALA A 565 14.22 16.40 -4.21
C ALA A 565 14.00 15.78 -2.81
N GLY A 566 12.84 15.99 -2.25
CA GLY A 566 12.44 15.35 -1.01
C GLY A 566 11.23 16.01 -0.41
N ASP A 567 10.66 15.35 0.56
CA ASP A 567 9.50 15.84 1.30
C ASP A 567 9.59 15.57 2.80
N VAL A 568 8.62 16.17 3.49
CA VAL A 568 8.32 15.91 4.89
C VAL A 568 6.83 15.63 4.99
N ILE A 569 6.47 14.43 5.43
CA ILE A 569 5.08 14.07 5.71
C ILE A 569 4.88 14.07 7.21
N TRP A 570 3.87 14.80 7.66
CA TRP A 570 3.43 14.85 9.05
C TRP A 570 2.00 14.33 9.17
N PHE A 571 1.82 13.22 9.87
CA PHE A 571 0.53 12.59 10.13
C PHE A 571 -0.15 13.15 11.39
N TYR A 572 -1.48 13.33 11.33
CA TYR A 572 -2.28 13.78 12.47
C TYR A 572 -3.53 12.95 12.72
#